data_32f292ed185f4acbd523eea1af99e0ff
#
_entry.id   32f292ed185f4acbd523eea1af99e0ff
#
_cell.length_a   1.000
_cell.length_b   1.000
_cell.length_c   1.000
_cell.angle_alpha   90.00
_cell.angle_beta   90.00
_cell.angle_gamma   90.00
#
_symmetry.space_group_name_H-M   'P 1'
#
loop_
_entity.id
_entity.type
_entity.pdbx_description
1 polymer ?
#
loop_
_entity_poly.entity_id
_entity_poly.type
_entity_poly.pdbx_seq_one_letter_code
_entity_poly.pdbx_strand_id
1 'polypeptide(L)'
;MRLAWFFLALAIATEVVGLTVMKAASSSGSYLGHIVMYVSIALSYVFLAKAVKTISVGVAYAIWEGSGVAIITLVSVFVFGHVLTGREMLGLSMAIVGILFVNAGERHDEDEAAVEGAANERA
;
A
#
# COMPACT_ATOMS: atom_id res chain seq x y z
N MET A 1 -13.54 -2.73 11.91
CA MET A 1 -12.94 -3.28 10.69
C MET A 1 -13.11 -2.40 9.47
N ARG A 2 -14.31 -1.95 9.16
CA ARG A 2 -14.54 -1.07 8.00
C ARG A 2 -13.75 0.24 8.08
N LEU A 3 -13.62 0.80 9.26
CA LEU A 3 -12.89 2.05 9.47
C LEU A 3 -11.38 1.87 9.20
N ALA A 4 -10.80 0.74 9.59
CA ALA A 4 -9.39 0.45 9.33
C ALA A 4 -9.10 0.34 7.83
N TRP A 5 -9.96 -0.32 7.08
CA TRP A 5 -9.85 -0.42 5.62
C TRP A 5 -10.03 0.93 4.94
N PHE A 6 -10.91 1.77 5.48
CA PHE A 6 -11.08 3.15 5.02
C PHE A 6 -9.79 3.96 5.22
N PHE A 7 -9.16 3.88 6.40
CA PHE A 7 -7.89 4.55 6.64
C PHE A 7 -6.77 4.01 5.75
N LEU A 8 -6.75 2.71 5.48
CA LEU A 8 -5.78 2.13 4.55
C LEU A 8 -5.97 2.67 3.13
N ALA A 9 -7.22 2.78 2.67
CA ALA A 9 -7.53 3.37 1.36
C ALA A 9 -7.12 4.84 1.29
N LEU A 10 -7.35 5.61 2.35
CA LEU A 10 -6.89 7.01 2.44
C LEU A 10 -5.37 7.10 2.40
N ALA A 11 -4.67 6.19 3.06
CA ALA A 11 -3.21 6.14 3.05
C ALA A 11 -2.69 5.92 1.62
N ILE A 12 -3.26 4.98 0.90
CA ILE A 12 -2.90 4.68 -0.49
C ILE A 12 -3.20 5.88 -1.39
N ALA A 13 -4.39 6.46 -1.27
CA ALA A 13 -4.79 7.62 -2.07
C ALA A 13 -3.86 8.82 -1.86
N THR A 14 -3.53 9.11 -0.61
CA THR A 14 -2.65 10.23 -0.24
C THR A 14 -1.24 10.02 -0.79
N GLU A 15 -0.72 8.80 -0.70
CA GLU A 15 0.58 8.45 -1.26
C GLU A 15 0.61 8.63 -2.77
N VAL A 16 -0.38 8.10 -3.47
CA VAL A 16 -0.46 8.19 -4.94
C VAL A 16 -0.55 9.65 -5.40
N VAL A 17 -1.35 10.47 -4.72
CA VAL A 17 -1.45 11.90 -5.02
C VAL A 17 -0.09 12.58 -4.85
N GLY A 18 0.60 12.32 -3.75
CA GLY A 18 1.92 12.90 -3.48
C GLY A 18 2.95 12.54 -4.53
N LEU A 19 3.03 11.26 -4.89
CA LEU A 19 3.99 10.78 -5.89
C LEU A 19 3.65 11.30 -7.29
N THR A 20 2.37 11.39 -7.63
CA THR A 20 1.93 11.94 -8.93
C THR A 20 2.29 13.41 -9.05
N VAL A 21 2.03 14.21 -8.00
CA VAL A 21 2.39 15.63 -7.98
C VAL A 21 3.90 15.81 -8.07
N MET A 22 4.68 15.00 -7.35
CA MET A 22 6.14 15.04 -7.43
C MET A 22 6.63 14.77 -8.85
N LYS A 23 6.09 13.74 -9.50
CA LYS A 23 6.48 13.38 -10.86
C LYS A 23 6.16 14.51 -11.84
N ALA A 24 4.99 15.11 -11.74
CA ALA A 24 4.60 16.25 -12.55
C ALA A 24 5.50 17.48 -12.30
N ALA A 25 5.81 17.75 -11.03
CA ALA A 25 6.65 18.89 -10.64
C ALA A 25 8.12 18.72 -11.02
N SER A 26 8.63 17.48 -11.05
CA SER A 26 10.03 17.23 -11.40
C SER A 26 10.34 17.62 -12.85
N SER A 27 9.36 17.57 -13.72
CA SER A 27 9.52 18.01 -15.12
C SER A 27 9.52 19.55 -15.26
N SER A 28 8.92 20.26 -14.31
CA SER A 28 8.85 21.72 -14.30
C SER A 28 9.91 22.40 -13.41
N GLY A 29 10.68 21.61 -12.65
CA GLY A 29 11.71 22.11 -11.73
C GLY A 29 11.17 22.80 -10.48
N SER A 30 9.89 22.61 -10.13
CA SER A 30 9.26 23.24 -8.98
C SER A 30 9.56 22.51 -7.67
N TYR A 31 9.98 23.24 -6.65
CA TYR A 31 10.15 22.69 -5.29
C TYR A 31 8.83 22.46 -4.58
N LEU A 32 7.76 23.13 -5.01
CA LEU A 32 6.43 22.98 -4.41
C LEU A 32 5.91 21.55 -4.50
N GLY A 33 6.15 20.87 -5.63
CA GLY A 33 5.77 19.48 -5.80
C GLY A 33 6.44 18.53 -4.81
N HIS A 34 7.68 18.80 -4.47
CA HIS A 34 8.41 18.01 -3.46
C HIS A 34 7.83 18.22 -2.05
N ILE A 35 7.47 19.47 -1.73
CA ILE A 35 6.84 19.79 -0.44
C ILE A 35 5.49 19.08 -0.32
N VAL A 36 4.67 19.14 -1.37
CA VAL A 36 3.37 18.44 -1.41
C VAL A 36 3.57 16.92 -1.26
N MET A 37 4.58 16.37 -1.91
CA MET A 37 4.92 14.95 -1.78
C MET A 37 5.24 14.59 -0.33
N TYR A 38 6.11 15.33 0.34
CA TYR A 38 6.49 15.05 1.74
C TYR A 38 5.29 15.14 2.68
N VAL A 39 4.45 16.16 2.53
CA VAL A 39 3.23 16.31 3.34
C VAL A 39 2.26 15.15 3.08
N SER A 40 2.06 14.79 1.83
CA SER A 40 1.17 13.69 1.44
C SER A 40 1.64 12.34 1.99
N ILE A 41 2.94 12.08 1.93
CA ILE A 41 3.52 10.85 2.47
C ILE A 41 3.39 10.82 4.00
N ALA A 42 3.63 11.94 4.67
CA ALA A 42 3.45 12.03 6.12
C ALA A 42 2.01 11.74 6.53
N LEU A 43 1.02 12.28 5.82
CA LEU A 43 -0.39 11.97 6.02
C LEU A 43 -0.71 10.50 5.77
N SER A 44 -0.11 9.93 4.72
CA SER A 44 -0.26 8.51 4.39
C SER A 44 0.20 7.63 5.56
N TYR A 45 1.34 7.92 6.16
CA TYR A 45 1.83 7.20 7.33
C TYR A 45 0.91 7.33 8.55
N VAL A 46 0.32 8.51 8.76
CA VAL A 46 -0.65 8.72 9.84
C VAL A 46 -1.88 7.84 9.65
N PHE A 47 -2.41 7.80 8.44
CA PHE A 47 -3.55 6.94 8.11
C PHE A 47 -3.20 5.46 8.21
N LEU A 48 -2.01 5.08 7.75
CA LEU A 48 -1.52 3.71 7.88
C LEU A 48 -1.39 3.30 9.35
N ALA A 49 -0.87 4.17 10.19
CA ALA A 49 -0.75 3.92 11.63
C ALA A 49 -2.11 3.66 12.28
N LYS A 50 -3.15 4.36 11.84
CA LYS A 50 -4.51 4.12 12.32
C LYS A 50 -5.07 2.79 11.81
N ALA A 51 -4.77 2.43 10.56
CA ALA A 51 -5.22 1.16 9.98
C ALA A 51 -4.62 -0.06 10.68
N VAL A 52 -3.34 -0.02 11.05
CA VAL A 52 -2.66 -1.16 11.69
C VAL A 52 -3.07 -1.41 13.14
N LYS A 53 -3.90 -0.56 13.72
CA LYS A 53 -4.51 -0.84 15.02
C LYS A 53 -5.49 -2.00 14.98
N THR A 54 -6.10 -2.25 13.83
CA THR A 54 -7.11 -3.30 13.62
C THR A 54 -6.65 -4.34 12.62
N ILE A 55 -5.97 -3.92 11.55
CA ILE A 55 -5.44 -4.80 10.51
C ILE A 55 -4.02 -5.21 10.90
N SER A 56 -3.65 -6.47 10.66
CA SER A 56 -2.27 -6.94 10.86
C SER A 56 -1.28 -6.04 10.11
N VAL A 57 -0.16 -5.71 10.78
CA VAL A 57 0.89 -4.85 10.21
C VAL A 57 1.40 -5.40 8.88
N GLY A 58 1.63 -6.70 8.79
CA GLY A 58 2.12 -7.33 7.55
C GLY A 58 1.16 -7.17 6.39
N VAL A 59 -0.13 -7.45 6.63
CA VAL A 59 -1.18 -7.32 5.61
C VAL A 59 -1.37 -5.86 5.21
N ALA A 60 -1.49 -4.96 6.18
CA ALA A 60 -1.69 -3.53 5.92
C ALA A 60 -0.54 -2.95 5.10
N TYR A 61 0.69 -3.24 5.49
CA TYR A 61 1.89 -2.77 4.80
C TYR A 61 1.99 -3.32 3.38
N ALA A 62 1.75 -4.62 3.20
CA ALA A 62 1.81 -5.27 1.90
C ALA A 62 0.77 -4.69 0.93
N ILE A 63 -0.45 -4.49 1.40
CA ILE A 63 -1.53 -3.91 0.57
C ILE A 63 -1.23 -2.44 0.27
N TRP A 64 -0.80 -1.68 1.25
CA TRP A 64 -0.44 -0.27 1.07
C TRP A 64 0.68 -0.10 0.05
N GLU A 65 1.80 -0.77 0.24
CA GLU A 65 2.95 -0.69 -0.66
C GLU A 65 2.62 -1.22 -2.05
N GLY A 66 2.03 -2.41 -2.13
CA GLY A 66 1.72 -3.04 -3.40
C GLY A 66 0.65 -2.29 -4.20
N SER A 67 -0.39 -1.83 -3.53
CA SER A 67 -1.43 -1.03 -4.19
C SER A 67 -0.90 0.33 -4.63
N GLY A 68 -0.08 0.97 -3.80
CA GLY A 68 0.57 2.24 -4.14
C GLY A 68 1.42 2.10 -5.40
N VAL A 69 2.28 1.10 -5.46
CA VAL A 69 3.13 0.83 -6.62
C VAL A 69 2.28 0.52 -7.86
N ALA A 70 1.26 -0.31 -7.72
CA ALA A 70 0.39 -0.66 -8.85
C ALA A 70 -0.34 0.57 -9.41
N ILE A 71 -0.93 1.38 -8.54
CA ILE A 71 -1.68 2.56 -8.96
C ILE A 71 -0.75 3.61 -9.57
N ILE A 72 0.41 3.88 -8.97
CA ILE A 72 1.35 4.85 -9.53
C ILE A 72 1.91 4.38 -10.87
N THR A 73 2.08 3.07 -11.06
CA THR A 73 2.47 2.50 -12.34
C THR A 73 1.40 2.75 -13.41
N LEU A 74 0.13 2.51 -13.07
CA LEU A 74 -0.99 2.79 -13.97
C LEU A 74 -1.06 4.27 -14.33
N VAL A 75 -0.92 5.15 -13.34
CA VAL A 75 -0.89 6.60 -13.56
C VAL A 75 0.28 6.97 -14.49
N SER A 76 1.47 6.39 -14.29
CA SER A 76 2.62 6.62 -15.15
C SER A 76 2.34 6.25 -16.62
N VAL A 77 1.70 5.12 -16.84
CA VAL A 77 1.38 4.64 -18.19
C VAL A 77 0.31 5.51 -18.85
N PHE A 78 -0.81 5.76 -18.15
CA PHE A 78 -1.97 6.41 -18.77
C PHE A 78 -1.88 7.94 -18.78
N VAL A 79 -1.31 8.53 -17.73
CA VAL A 79 -1.24 10.00 -17.61
C VAL A 79 0.05 10.56 -18.22
N PHE A 80 1.18 9.92 -17.93
CA PHE A 80 2.50 10.39 -18.37
C PHE A 80 3.01 9.70 -19.64
N GLY A 81 2.27 8.74 -20.17
CA GLY A 81 2.65 8.03 -21.41
C GLY A 81 3.90 7.15 -21.25
N HIS A 82 4.25 6.77 -20.03
CA HIS A 82 5.38 5.90 -19.76
C HIS A 82 5.13 4.49 -20.30
N VAL A 83 6.11 3.93 -21.02
CA VAL A 83 6.04 2.56 -21.49
C VAL A 83 6.73 1.66 -20.48
N LEU A 84 6.01 0.63 -19.99
CA LEU A 84 6.56 -0.33 -19.05
C LEU A 84 7.67 -1.16 -19.70
N THR A 85 8.83 -1.18 -19.04
CA THR A 85 9.92 -2.07 -19.43
C THR A 85 9.67 -3.49 -18.91
N GLY A 86 10.37 -4.47 -19.47
CA GLY A 86 10.29 -5.85 -18.97
C GLY A 86 10.67 -5.98 -17.48
N ARG A 87 11.63 -5.17 -17.03
CA ARG A 87 12.05 -5.14 -15.61
C ARG A 87 10.94 -4.63 -14.69
N GLU A 88 10.24 -3.58 -15.12
CA GLU A 88 9.13 -3.00 -14.36
C GLU A 88 7.96 -3.98 -14.29
N MET A 89 7.65 -4.67 -15.38
CA MET A 89 6.62 -5.72 -15.39
C MET A 89 6.98 -6.88 -14.48
N LEU A 90 8.24 -7.28 -14.46
CA LEU A 90 8.72 -8.33 -13.57
C LEU A 90 8.59 -7.91 -12.10
N GLY A 91 9.04 -6.69 -11.76
CA GLY A 91 8.93 -6.16 -10.41
C GLY A 91 7.49 -6.06 -9.94
N LEU A 92 6.59 -5.56 -10.78
CA LEU A 92 5.16 -5.45 -10.46
C LEU A 92 4.55 -6.84 -10.23
N SER A 93 4.88 -7.81 -11.08
CA SER A 93 4.40 -9.19 -10.91
C SER A 93 4.89 -9.80 -9.61
N MET A 94 6.16 -9.59 -9.27
CA MET A 94 6.74 -10.06 -8.01
C MET A 94 6.06 -9.42 -6.79
N ALA A 95 5.73 -8.13 -6.87
CA ALA A 95 5.02 -7.41 -5.81
C ALA A 95 3.62 -8.02 -5.59
N ILE A 96 2.88 -8.27 -6.66
CA ILE A 96 1.55 -8.89 -6.58
C ILE A 96 1.63 -10.28 -5.95
N VAL A 97 2.58 -11.11 -6.39
CA VAL A 97 2.79 -12.44 -5.83
C VAL A 97 3.15 -12.35 -4.34
N GLY A 98 4.01 -11.41 -3.96
CA GLY A 98 4.39 -11.17 -2.56
C GLY A 98 3.18 -10.81 -1.70
N ILE A 99 2.30 -9.93 -2.18
CA ILE A 99 1.07 -9.57 -1.47
C ILE A 99 0.17 -10.79 -1.25
N LEU A 100 0.02 -11.62 -2.28
CA LEU A 100 -0.78 -12.83 -2.17
C LEU A 100 -0.21 -13.80 -1.12
N PHE A 101 1.11 -13.96 -1.07
CA PHE A 101 1.76 -14.80 -0.06
C PHE A 101 1.60 -14.24 1.36
N VAL A 102 1.76 -12.94 1.54
CA VAL A 102 1.58 -12.31 2.86
C VAL A 102 0.14 -12.47 3.33
N ASN A 103 -0.83 -12.22 2.47
CA ASN A 103 -2.24 -12.38 2.81
C ASN A 103 -2.59 -13.84 3.15
N ALA A 104 -2.07 -14.79 2.40
CA ALA A 104 -2.30 -16.21 2.65
C ALA A 104 -1.66 -16.66 3.98
N GLY A 105 -0.44 -16.19 4.25
CA GLY A 105 0.26 -16.47 5.51
C GLY A 105 -0.47 -15.92 6.73
N GLU A 106 -0.94 -14.67 6.65
CA GLU A 106 -1.68 -14.05 7.76
C GLU A 106 -3.01 -14.75 8.03
N ARG A 107 -3.74 -15.15 7.00
CA ARG A 107 -4.97 -15.91 7.15
C ARG A 107 -4.71 -17.23 7.84
N HIS A 108 -3.62 -17.90 7.47
CA HIS A 108 -3.24 -19.17 8.07
C HIS A 108 -2.93 -18.99 9.57
N ASP A 109 -2.18 -17.96 9.93
CA ASP A 109 -1.86 -17.63 11.31
C ASP A 109 -3.11 -17.30 12.13
N GLU A 110 -4.04 -16.55 11.56
CA GLU A 110 -5.33 -16.23 12.19
C GLU A 110 -6.16 -17.49 12.44
N ASP A 111 -6.22 -18.40 11.48
CA ASP A 111 -6.94 -19.66 11.61
C ASP A 111 -6.31 -20.56 12.68
N GLU A 112 -4.99 -20.66 12.75
CA GLU A 112 -4.27 -21.40 13.78
C GLU A 112 -4.53 -20.81 15.17
N ALA A 113 -4.45 -19.48 15.29
CA ALA A 113 -4.72 -18.79 16.56
C ALA A 113 -6.17 -19.01 17.03
N ALA A 114 -7.12 -19.00 16.10
CA ALA A 114 -8.53 -19.26 16.41
C ALA A 114 -8.75 -20.69 16.90
N VAL A 115 -8.11 -21.67 16.27
CA VAL A 115 -8.18 -23.07 16.67
C VAL A 115 -7.55 -23.29 18.05
N GLU A 116 -6.38 -22.69 18.28
CA GLU A 116 -5.69 -22.78 19.57
C GLU A 116 -6.51 -22.15 20.68
N GLY A 117 -7.08 -20.96 20.45
CA GLY A 117 -7.95 -20.27 21.39
C GLY A 117 -9.19 -21.11 21.73
N ALA A 118 -9.83 -21.71 20.76
CA ALA A 118 -10.99 -22.58 20.97
C ALA A 118 -10.62 -23.86 21.76
N ALA A 119 -9.45 -24.44 21.49
CA ALA A 119 -8.95 -25.58 22.25
C ALA A 119 -8.69 -25.24 23.71
N ASN A 120 -8.12 -24.06 23.99
CA ASN A 120 -7.88 -23.58 25.36
C ASN A 120 -9.17 -23.32 26.13
N GLU A 121 -10.20 -22.80 25.49
CA GLU A 121 -11.52 -22.60 26.11
C GLU A 121 -12.21 -23.91 26.49
N ARG A 122 -11.97 -24.97 25.75
CA ARG A 122 -12.55 -26.30 26.02
C ARG A 122 -11.79 -27.08 27.10
N ALA A 123 -10.56 -26.71 27.35
CA ALA A 123 -9.76 -27.33 28.42
C ALA A 123 -10.11 -26.74 29.79
#